data_233f6b183719bcf2051ab7dfc588a27d
#
_entry.id   233f6b183719bcf2051ab7dfc588a27d
#
_cell.length_a   1.000
_cell.length_b   1.000
_cell.length_c   1.000
_cell.angle_alpha   90.00
_cell.angle_beta   90.00
_cell.angle_gamma   90.00
#
_symmetry.space_group_name_H-M   'P 1'
#
loop_
_entity.id
_entity.type
_entity.pdbx_description
1 polymer ?
#
loop_
_entity_poly.entity_id
_entity_poly.type
_entity_poly.pdbx_seq_one_letter_code
_entity_poly.pdbx_strand_id
1 'polypeptide(L)'
;MKYIVMALGLLLLAGTAFAADVDGKWTGTMNTPNGDVPVSFTFQAAGATLNGSTAGPDGAEVKIANGKIDGGNISFSITFDFGGMPLTLNYKGVVSKEQIKFTIDFMGMPFDLTVKKAA
;
A
#
# COMPACT_ATOMS: atom_id res chain seq x y z
N MET A 1 -9.52 -38.21 -5.58
CA MET A 1 -8.51 -38.16 -4.62
C MET A 1 -7.45 -37.14 -4.96
N LYS A 2 -6.47 -37.52 -5.75
CA LYS A 2 -5.39 -36.58 -6.11
C LYS A 2 -5.91 -35.33 -6.79
N TYR A 3 -6.90 -35.47 -7.60
CA TYR A 3 -7.47 -34.38 -8.38
C TYR A 3 -8.12 -33.33 -7.51
N ILE A 4 -8.75 -33.77 -6.45
CA ILE A 4 -9.41 -32.87 -5.52
C ILE A 4 -8.40 -32.00 -4.82
N VAL A 5 -7.28 -32.59 -4.45
CA VAL A 5 -6.22 -31.83 -3.79
C VAL A 5 -5.68 -30.75 -4.70
N MET A 6 -5.55 -31.05 -5.97
CA MET A 6 -5.06 -30.04 -6.92
C MET A 6 -6.03 -28.88 -7.08
N ALA A 7 -7.32 -29.18 -7.07
CA ALA A 7 -8.31 -28.12 -7.17
C ALA A 7 -8.24 -27.18 -5.97
N LEU A 8 -8.02 -27.71 -4.80
CA LEU A 8 -7.86 -26.89 -3.61
C LEU A 8 -6.61 -26.01 -3.71
N GLY A 9 -5.57 -26.55 -4.29
CA GLY A 9 -4.35 -25.76 -4.49
C GLY A 9 -4.60 -24.55 -5.36
N LEU A 10 -5.43 -24.66 -6.36
CA LEU A 10 -5.74 -23.53 -7.22
C LEU A 10 -6.45 -22.42 -6.48
N LEU A 11 -7.33 -22.74 -5.55
CA LEU A 11 -8.01 -21.72 -4.77
C LEU A 11 -7.05 -20.96 -3.89
N LEU A 12 -6.09 -21.66 -3.30
CA LEU A 12 -5.08 -21.02 -2.49
C LEU A 12 -4.19 -20.11 -3.33
N LEU A 13 -3.91 -20.50 -4.56
CA LEU A 13 -3.11 -19.68 -5.45
C LEU A 13 -3.80 -18.36 -5.77
N ALA A 14 -5.11 -18.34 -5.87
CA ALA A 14 -5.82 -17.10 -6.13
C ALA A 14 -5.59 -16.09 -5.00
N GLY A 15 -5.66 -16.51 -3.76
CA GLY A 15 -5.38 -15.64 -2.63
C GLY A 15 -3.93 -15.19 -2.59
N THR A 16 -3.03 -16.10 -2.92
CA THR A 16 -1.61 -15.77 -2.97
C THR A 16 -1.30 -14.76 -4.07
N ALA A 17 -2.02 -14.82 -5.18
CA ALA A 17 -1.82 -13.90 -6.28
C ALA A 17 -2.06 -12.46 -5.87
N PHE A 18 -3.08 -12.18 -5.05
CA PHE A 18 -3.31 -10.83 -4.55
C PHE A 18 -2.15 -10.36 -3.68
N ALA A 19 -1.66 -11.19 -2.80
CA ALA A 19 -0.52 -10.84 -1.96
C ALA A 19 0.71 -10.58 -2.82
N ALA A 20 0.92 -11.38 -3.85
CA ALA A 20 2.04 -11.19 -4.75
C ALA A 20 1.89 -9.93 -5.59
N ASP A 21 0.65 -9.56 -5.94
CA ASP A 21 0.41 -8.37 -6.75
C ASP A 21 0.79 -7.09 -6.03
N VAL A 22 0.77 -7.09 -4.71
CA VAL A 22 1.13 -5.89 -3.94
C VAL A 22 2.64 -5.73 -3.78
N ASP A 23 3.40 -6.80 -3.96
CA ASP A 23 4.86 -6.72 -3.84
C ASP A 23 5.45 -5.83 -4.94
N GLY A 24 6.42 -5.03 -4.56
CA GLY A 24 7.17 -4.23 -5.50
C GLY A 24 7.07 -2.75 -5.23
N LYS A 25 7.44 -1.97 -6.24
CA LYS A 25 7.46 -0.51 -6.14
C LYS A 25 6.26 0.08 -6.86
N TRP A 26 5.63 1.04 -6.21
CA TRP A 26 4.44 1.72 -6.72
C TRP A 26 4.70 3.22 -6.74
N THR A 27 4.30 3.89 -7.80
CA THR A 27 4.51 5.32 -7.93
C THR A 27 3.21 6.02 -8.32
N GLY A 28 3.11 7.27 -7.89
CA GLY A 28 1.95 8.09 -8.21
C GLY A 28 2.25 9.55 -7.98
N THR A 29 1.21 10.36 -8.10
CA THR A 29 1.32 11.79 -7.89
C THR A 29 0.22 12.24 -6.95
N MET A 30 0.59 12.95 -5.92
CA MET A 30 -0.37 13.54 -4.99
C MET A 30 -0.60 14.99 -5.37
N ASN A 31 -1.86 15.35 -5.60
CA ASN A 31 -2.21 16.73 -5.91
C ASN A 31 -2.33 17.51 -4.61
N THR A 32 -1.54 18.56 -4.48
CA THR A 32 -1.58 19.42 -3.31
C THR A 32 -1.81 20.86 -3.74
N PRO A 33 -2.27 21.73 -2.81
CA PRO A 33 -2.42 23.15 -3.14
C PRO A 33 -1.13 23.82 -3.62
N ASN A 34 0.01 23.26 -3.25
CA ASN A 34 1.32 23.78 -3.65
C ASN A 34 1.88 23.12 -4.90
N GLY A 35 1.05 22.31 -5.59
CA GLY A 35 1.45 21.63 -6.80
C GLY A 35 1.45 20.12 -6.63
N ASP A 36 1.82 19.42 -7.69
CA ASP A 36 1.84 17.98 -7.69
C ASP A 36 3.13 17.46 -7.07
N VAL A 37 3.01 16.47 -6.20
CA VAL A 37 4.15 15.87 -5.52
C VAL A 37 4.23 14.41 -5.91
N PRO A 38 5.37 13.95 -6.44
CA PRO A 38 5.53 12.52 -6.73
C PRO A 38 5.64 11.73 -5.45
N VAL A 39 4.99 10.56 -5.42
CA VAL A 39 5.06 9.67 -4.28
C VAL A 39 5.47 8.28 -4.75
N SER A 40 6.14 7.54 -3.89
CA SER A 40 6.51 6.17 -4.19
C SER A 40 6.41 5.33 -2.93
N PHE A 41 6.02 4.07 -3.13
CA PHE A 41 5.93 3.10 -2.06
C PHE A 41 6.61 1.83 -2.51
N THR A 42 7.25 1.15 -1.58
CA THR A 42 7.76 -0.19 -1.80
C THR A 42 7.06 -1.10 -0.80
N PHE A 43 6.41 -2.14 -1.30
CA PHE A 43 5.63 -3.04 -0.46
C PHE A 43 6.17 -4.46 -0.54
N GLN A 44 6.05 -5.18 0.57
CA GLN A 44 6.37 -6.60 0.66
C GLN A 44 5.30 -7.27 1.51
N ALA A 45 4.64 -8.24 0.93
CA ALA A 45 3.62 -9.01 1.63
C ALA A 45 4.26 -10.17 2.38
N ALA A 46 3.83 -10.37 3.62
CA ALA A 46 4.24 -11.49 4.43
C ALA A 46 2.98 -12.09 5.03
N GLY A 47 2.33 -13.00 4.28
CA GLY A 47 1.02 -13.50 4.66
C GLY A 47 -0.02 -12.40 4.64
N ALA A 48 -0.69 -12.19 5.76
CA ALA A 48 -1.68 -11.12 5.89
C ALA A 48 -1.07 -9.81 6.38
N THR A 49 0.25 -9.78 6.55
CA THR A 49 0.95 -8.58 7.01
C THR A 49 1.57 -7.87 5.82
N LEU A 50 1.45 -6.56 5.80
CA LEU A 50 2.05 -5.73 4.77
C LEU A 50 3.21 -4.96 5.38
N ASN A 51 4.38 -5.13 4.80
CA ASN A 51 5.57 -4.35 5.14
C ASN A 51 5.89 -3.43 3.99
N GLY A 52 6.54 -2.33 4.28
CA GLY A 52 6.95 -1.43 3.22
C GLY A 52 7.42 -0.10 3.74
N SER A 53 7.71 0.79 2.79
CA SER A 53 8.23 2.10 3.10
C SER A 53 7.88 3.09 2.00
N THR A 54 8.02 4.36 2.33
CA THR A 54 7.87 5.46 1.39
C THR A 54 8.94 6.51 1.71
N ALA A 55 9.07 7.52 0.87
CA ALA A 55 9.98 8.62 1.14
C ALA A 55 9.21 9.74 1.85
N GLY A 56 9.82 10.29 2.91
CA GLY A 56 9.25 11.41 3.63
C GLY A 56 9.56 12.74 2.95
N PRO A 57 9.12 13.86 3.56
CA PRO A 57 9.31 15.19 2.96
C PRO A 57 10.77 15.56 2.73
N ASP A 58 11.65 15.03 3.54
CA ASP A 58 13.10 15.29 3.44
C ASP A 58 13.81 14.24 2.57
N GLY A 59 13.06 13.33 1.97
CA GLY A 59 13.61 12.25 1.15
C GLY A 59 14.05 11.03 1.93
N ALA A 60 14.00 11.06 3.27
CA ALA A 60 14.39 9.92 4.07
C ALA A 60 13.32 8.82 4.01
N GLU A 61 13.76 7.59 4.15
CA GLU A 61 12.85 6.46 4.15
C GLU A 61 12.00 6.46 5.41
N VAL A 62 10.70 6.27 5.22
CA VAL A 62 9.75 6.13 6.32
C VAL A 62 9.03 4.80 6.17
N LYS A 63 9.07 3.98 7.21
CA LYS A 63 8.43 2.67 7.16
C LYS A 63 6.95 2.79 7.50
N ILE A 64 6.13 1.97 6.84
CA ILE A 64 4.72 1.89 7.19
C ILE A 64 4.56 1.11 8.49
N ALA A 65 3.47 1.35 9.18
CA ALA A 65 3.15 0.67 10.43
C ALA A 65 1.77 0.04 10.32
N ASN A 66 1.56 -1.04 11.08
CA ASN A 66 0.26 -1.71 11.17
C ASN A 66 -0.27 -2.16 9.81
N GLY A 67 0.62 -2.58 8.92
CA GLY A 67 0.22 -3.01 7.58
C GLY A 67 -0.55 -4.31 7.61
N LYS A 68 -1.69 -4.33 6.92
CA LYS A 68 -2.55 -5.50 6.83
C LYS A 68 -3.02 -5.70 5.40
N ILE A 69 -3.19 -6.96 5.03
CA ILE A 69 -3.73 -7.35 3.74
C ILE A 69 -4.96 -8.22 3.99
N ASP A 70 -6.06 -7.84 3.35
CA ASP A 70 -7.30 -8.62 3.42
C ASP A 70 -7.85 -8.73 2.00
N GLY A 71 -7.51 -9.82 1.31
CA GLY A 71 -7.89 -9.98 -0.09
C GLY A 71 -7.27 -8.88 -0.93
N GLY A 72 -8.10 -8.11 -1.60
CA GLY A 72 -7.66 -6.97 -2.40
C GLY A 72 -7.57 -5.67 -1.63
N ASN A 73 -7.78 -5.69 -0.32
CA ASN A 73 -7.74 -4.49 0.50
C ASN A 73 -6.47 -4.46 1.34
N ILE A 74 -5.82 -3.30 1.39
CA ILE A 74 -4.66 -3.10 2.24
C ILE A 74 -4.89 -1.89 3.11
N SER A 75 -4.26 -1.90 4.28
CA SER A 75 -4.33 -0.76 5.19
C SER A 75 -3.02 -0.65 5.96
N PHE A 76 -2.65 0.58 6.26
CA PHE A 76 -1.46 0.85 7.05
C PHE A 76 -1.50 2.29 7.53
N SER A 77 -0.55 2.65 8.38
CA SER A 77 -0.38 4.03 8.80
C SER A 77 1.07 4.44 8.58
N ILE A 78 1.27 5.73 8.40
CA ILE A 78 2.60 6.31 8.26
C ILE A 78 2.66 7.53 9.17
N THR A 79 3.73 7.62 9.96
CA THR A 79 3.99 8.80 10.78
C THR A 79 5.14 9.58 10.18
N PHE A 80 4.86 10.79 9.77
CA PHE A 80 5.86 11.70 9.25
C PHE A 80 6.24 12.70 10.32
N ASP A 81 7.51 13.13 10.31
CA ASP A 81 8.00 14.16 11.21
C ASP A 81 8.10 15.48 10.42
N PHE A 82 7.26 16.43 10.78
CA PHE A 82 7.25 17.75 10.18
C PHE A 82 7.82 18.74 11.18
N GLY A 83 9.14 18.92 11.16
CA GLY A 83 9.79 19.89 12.02
C GLY A 83 9.65 19.60 13.51
N GLY A 84 9.74 18.34 13.89
CA GLY A 84 9.60 17.93 15.28
C GLY A 84 8.18 17.59 15.70
N MET A 85 7.22 17.73 14.80
CA MET A 85 5.82 17.35 15.07
C MET A 85 5.47 16.09 14.29
N PRO A 86 5.25 14.97 14.97
CA PRO A 86 4.84 13.73 14.28
C PRO A 86 3.40 13.84 13.83
N LEU A 87 3.14 13.42 12.61
CA LEU A 87 1.82 13.42 12.03
C LEU A 87 1.54 12.04 11.45
N THR A 88 0.49 11.39 11.92
CA THR A 88 0.13 10.05 11.48
C THR A 88 -1.00 10.12 10.48
N LEU A 89 -0.80 9.49 9.33
CA LEU A 89 -1.80 9.37 8.29
C LEU A 89 -2.22 7.91 8.19
N ASN A 90 -3.51 7.67 8.06
CA ASN A 90 -4.05 6.33 7.89
C ASN A 90 -4.41 6.12 6.43
N TYR A 91 -3.91 5.02 5.88
CA TYR A 91 -4.10 4.68 4.48
C TYR A 91 -4.97 3.44 4.35
N LYS A 92 -5.93 3.48 3.44
CA LYS A 92 -6.69 2.31 3.02
C LYS A 92 -6.61 2.24 1.51
N GLY A 93 -6.26 1.07 0.99
CA GLY A 93 -6.09 0.91 -0.44
C GLY A 93 -6.84 -0.29 -0.97
N VAL A 94 -7.25 -0.18 -2.22
CA VAL A 94 -7.83 -1.28 -2.98
C VAL A 94 -6.86 -1.59 -4.10
N VAL A 95 -6.33 -2.81 -4.09
CA VAL A 95 -5.36 -3.26 -5.08
C VAL A 95 -6.11 -3.85 -6.26
N SER A 96 -5.86 -3.33 -7.45
CA SER A 96 -6.24 -3.98 -8.68
C SER A 96 -4.94 -4.18 -9.47
N LYS A 97 -4.93 -5.06 -10.39
CA LYS A 97 -3.76 -5.56 -11.09
C LYS A 97 -2.49 -4.72 -11.02
N GLU A 98 -2.50 -3.52 -11.58
CA GLU A 98 -1.32 -2.68 -11.64
C GLU A 98 -1.53 -1.33 -11.00
N GLN A 99 -2.55 -1.22 -10.16
CA GLN A 99 -2.97 0.05 -9.58
C GLN A 99 -3.47 -0.17 -8.16
N ILE A 100 -3.17 0.78 -7.30
CA ILE A 100 -3.76 0.82 -5.96
C ILE A 100 -4.44 2.17 -5.80
N LYS A 101 -5.71 2.13 -5.43
CA LYS A 101 -6.45 3.35 -5.09
C LYS A 101 -6.47 3.49 -3.59
N PHE A 102 -5.83 4.53 -3.11
CA PHE A 102 -5.77 4.82 -1.68
C PHE A 102 -6.77 5.89 -1.29
N THR A 103 -7.34 5.72 -0.11
CA THR A 103 -8.00 6.79 0.61
C THR A 103 -7.16 7.07 1.85
N ILE A 104 -6.68 8.30 1.98
CA ILE A 104 -5.82 8.72 3.06
C ILE A 104 -6.62 9.60 3.99
N ASP A 105 -6.67 9.25 5.26
CA ASP A 105 -7.34 10.06 6.27
C ASP A 105 -6.32 10.96 6.94
N PHE A 106 -6.49 12.26 6.75
CA PHE A 106 -5.64 13.27 7.34
C PHE A 106 -6.52 14.20 8.18
N MET A 107 -6.44 14.06 9.50
CA MET A 107 -7.19 14.88 10.45
C MET A 107 -8.71 14.88 10.15
N GLY A 108 -9.25 13.73 9.79
CA GLY A 108 -10.66 13.59 9.48
C GLY A 108 -11.05 13.97 8.07
N MET A 109 -10.07 14.37 7.24
CA MET A 109 -10.32 14.74 5.85
C MET A 109 -9.79 13.66 4.92
N PRO A 110 -10.62 13.05 4.08
CA PRO A 110 -10.15 12.01 3.17
C PRO A 110 -9.51 12.62 1.93
N PHE A 111 -8.42 12.01 1.49
CA PHE A 111 -7.74 12.32 0.24
C PHE A 111 -7.65 11.05 -0.59
N ASP A 112 -7.82 11.19 -1.88
CA ASP A 112 -7.66 10.07 -2.80
C ASP A 112 -6.28 10.15 -3.46
N LEU A 113 -5.65 8.99 -3.57
CA LEU A 113 -4.35 8.86 -4.22
C LEU A 113 -4.34 7.55 -5.01
N THR A 114 -3.96 7.62 -6.26
CA THR A 114 -3.80 6.42 -7.08
C THR A 114 -2.33 6.24 -7.39
N VAL A 115 -1.82 5.04 -7.15
CA VAL A 115 -0.45 4.69 -7.51
C VAL A 115 -0.49 3.52 -8.49
N LYS A 116 0.52 3.46 -9.33
CA LYS A 116 0.66 2.42 -10.33
C LYS A 116 1.95 1.67 -10.10
N LYS A 117 1.94 0.40 -10.48
CA LYS A 117 3.11 -0.42 -10.33
C LYS A 117 4.22 0.08 -11.24
N ALA A 118 5.39 0.29 -10.66
CA ALA A 118 6.54 0.68 -11.45
C ALA A 118 7.06 -0.52 -12.23
N ALA A 119 7.43 -0.30 -13.46
CA ALA A 119 7.87 -1.37 -14.36
C ALA A 119 9.18 -1.99 -13.88
#